data_838c24af1aa02cae1565e0daee9479f8
#
_entry.id   838c24af1aa02cae1565e0daee9479f8
#
_cell.length_a   1.000
_cell.length_b   1.000
_cell.length_c   1.000
_cell.angle_alpha   90.00
_cell.angle_beta   90.00
_cell.angle_gamma   90.00
#
_symmetry.space_group_name_H-M   'P 1'
#
loop_
_entity.id
_entity.type
_entity.pdbx_description
1 polymer ?
#
loop_
_entity_poly.entity_id
_entity_poly.type
_entity_poly.pdbx_seq_one_letter_code
_entity_poly.pdbx_strand_id
1 'polypeptide(L)'
;MPADRDTRHRPVPPFHVRQLTIEDGLTLAASPQPAAWQVYDALEPFPPDEGYWAVADRHDMLLGFCCLGEPARAAGESGHPAVLDIAIGIRSDLSGRGWGAELGRAAVAYARSVAAARRLRTTVPDWNAVGLHVAEQSGFTRSGTLALGGTQYVVLEQPLRGSLRA
;
A
#
# COMPACT_ATOMS: atom_id res chain seq x y z
N MET A 1 -31.29 -8.80 20.58
CA MET A 1 -30.18 -7.88 20.28
C MET A 1 -29.02 -8.71 19.80
N PRO A 2 -28.62 -8.66 18.53
CA PRO A 2 -27.36 -9.26 18.17
C PRO A 2 -26.25 -8.41 18.80
N ALA A 3 -25.44 -9.07 19.64
CA ALA A 3 -24.27 -8.46 20.21
C ALA A 3 -23.35 -8.02 19.07
N ASP A 4 -23.00 -6.78 19.09
CA ASP A 4 -22.05 -6.15 18.17
C ASP A 4 -20.72 -6.91 18.26
N ARG A 5 -20.52 -7.86 17.33
CA ARG A 5 -19.27 -8.61 17.19
C ARG A 5 -18.15 -7.76 16.61
N ASP A 6 -18.42 -6.50 16.29
CA ASP A 6 -17.51 -5.64 15.51
C ASP A 6 -16.59 -4.76 16.38
N THR A 7 -16.82 -4.68 17.68
CA THR A 7 -16.01 -3.82 18.57
C THR A 7 -14.66 -4.42 18.97
N ARG A 8 -14.45 -5.73 18.77
CA ARG A 8 -13.25 -6.43 19.24
C ARG A 8 -12.03 -6.33 18.32
N HIS A 9 -12.19 -5.78 17.11
CA HIS A 9 -11.11 -5.75 16.11
C HIS A 9 -10.97 -4.40 15.41
N ARG A 10 -11.40 -3.33 16.06
CA ARG A 10 -11.22 -1.99 15.50
C ARG A 10 -9.77 -1.55 15.66
N PRO A 11 -9.10 -1.16 14.55
CA PRO A 11 -7.74 -0.61 14.62
C PRO A 11 -7.65 0.62 15.53
N VAL A 12 -6.55 0.73 16.26
CA VAL A 12 -6.31 1.84 17.19
C VAL A 12 -5.06 2.60 16.73
N PRO A 13 -5.19 3.84 16.21
CA PRO A 13 -4.03 4.65 15.82
C PRO A 13 -3.16 5.03 17.04
N PRO A 14 -1.88 5.41 16.84
CA PRO A 14 -1.22 5.56 15.55
C PRO A 14 -0.81 4.23 14.91
N PHE A 15 -0.78 4.22 13.57
CA PHE A 15 -0.27 3.08 12.82
C PHE A 15 1.24 3.22 12.60
N HIS A 16 1.91 2.08 12.51
CA HIS A 16 3.35 2.04 12.27
C HIS A 16 3.72 0.94 11.29
N VAL A 17 4.85 1.12 10.64
CA VAL A 17 5.43 0.11 9.75
C VAL A 17 6.52 -0.65 10.52
N ARG A 18 6.46 -1.95 10.43
CA ARG A 18 7.44 -2.86 11.02
C ARG A 18 7.82 -3.96 10.04
N GLN A 19 8.83 -4.74 10.38
CA GLN A 19 9.21 -5.89 9.59
C GLN A 19 8.03 -6.87 9.47
N LEU A 20 7.81 -7.37 8.25
CA LEU A 20 6.83 -8.40 7.98
C LEU A 20 7.34 -9.74 8.52
N THR A 21 6.51 -10.46 9.27
CA THR A 21 6.79 -11.83 9.68
C THR A 21 6.24 -12.84 8.68
N ILE A 22 6.69 -14.09 8.77
CA ILE A 22 6.11 -15.18 7.95
C ILE A 22 4.62 -15.33 8.26
N GLU A 23 4.23 -15.24 9.53
CA GLU A 23 2.83 -15.32 9.96
C GLU A 23 1.98 -14.18 9.37
N ASP A 24 2.51 -12.96 9.36
CA ASP A 24 1.85 -11.82 8.70
C ASP A 24 1.61 -12.11 7.22
N GLY A 25 2.63 -12.61 6.53
CA GLY A 25 2.54 -12.95 5.11
C GLY A 25 1.47 -14.01 4.83
N LEU A 26 1.41 -15.04 5.66
CA LEU A 26 0.39 -16.08 5.56
C LEU A 26 -1.03 -15.52 5.80
N THR A 27 -1.18 -14.64 6.78
CA THR A 27 -2.45 -13.97 7.08
C THR A 27 -2.92 -13.11 5.90
N LEU A 28 -2.02 -12.34 5.30
CA LEU A 28 -2.34 -11.49 4.16
C LEU A 28 -2.69 -12.32 2.92
N ALA A 29 -1.93 -13.37 2.64
CA ALA A 29 -2.16 -14.26 1.51
C ALA A 29 -3.46 -15.06 1.63
N ALA A 30 -3.90 -15.36 2.84
CA ALA A 30 -5.15 -16.07 3.09
C ALA A 30 -6.40 -15.18 2.95
N SER A 31 -6.24 -13.87 2.83
CA SER A 31 -7.35 -12.94 2.70
C SER A 31 -7.92 -12.98 1.27
N PRO A 32 -9.15 -13.48 1.05
CA PRO A 32 -9.71 -13.57 -0.29
C PRO A 32 -9.98 -12.18 -0.86
N GLN A 33 -9.60 -11.98 -2.12
CA GLN A 33 -9.88 -10.76 -2.86
C GLN A 33 -11.00 -10.99 -3.88
N PRO A 34 -11.85 -10.00 -4.18
CA PRO A 34 -12.78 -10.07 -5.29
C PRO A 34 -12.05 -10.40 -6.61
N ALA A 35 -12.70 -11.11 -7.54
CA ALA A 35 -12.07 -11.53 -8.80
C ALA A 35 -11.43 -10.37 -9.59
N ALA A 36 -12.03 -9.18 -9.57
CA ALA A 36 -11.47 -7.98 -10.21
C ALA A 36 -10.15 -7.51 -9.60
N TRP A 37 -9.82 -7.96 -8.40
CA TRP A 37 -8.64 -7.58 -7.65
C TRP A 37 -7.50 -8.59 -7.76
N GLN A 38 -7.64 -9.61 -8.59
CA GLN A 38 -6.60 -10.64 -8.81
C GLN A 38 -5.26 -10.05 -9.29
N VAL A 39 -5.29 -8.86 -9.87
CA VAL A 39 -4.07 -8.13 -10.22
C VAL A 39 -3.17 -7.83 -9.00
N TYR A 40 -3.75 -7.86 -7.81
CA TYR A 40 -3.03 -7.66 -6.54
C TYR A 40 -2.77 -8.96 -5.78
N ASP A 41 -3.26 -10.09 -6.29
CA ASP A 41 -3.05 -11.36 -5.61
C ASP A 41 -1.55 -11.70 -5.61
N ALA A 42 -0.98 -11.82 -4.44
CA ALA A 42 0.31 -12.44 -4.30
C ALA A 42 0.19 -13.92 -4.63
N LEU A 43 1.00 -14.37 -5.56
CA LEU A 43 1.05 -15.80 -5.94
C LEU A 43 1.67 -16.66 -4.85
N GLU A 44 2.43 -16.05 -3.97
CA GLU A 44 3.16 -16.70 -2.87
C GLU A 44 2.97 -15.90 -1.58
N PRO A 45 3.18 -16.51 -0.40
CA PRO A 45 3.25 -15.76 0.84
C PRO A 45 4.26 -14.61 0.71
N PHE A 46 3.89 -13.44 1.17
CA PHE A 46 4.72 -12.23 1.07
C PHE A 46 6.10 -12.49 1.68
N PRO A 47 7.20 -12.43 0.88
CA PRO A 47 8.53 -12.69 1.41
C PRO A 47 9.02 -11.52 2.28
N PRO A 48 9.37 -11.76 3.56
CA PRO A 48 9.74 -10.68 4.47
C PRO A 48 10.98 -9.87 4.04
N ASP A 49 11.86 -10.46 3.25
CA ASP A 49 13.14 -9.84 2.87
C ASP A 49 13.14 -9.23 1.46
N GLU A 50 11.99 -9.18 0.80
CA GLU A 50 11.89 -8.74 -0.60
C GLU A 50 11.11 -7.43 -0.77
N GLY A 51 11.27 -6.50 0.15
CA GLY A 51 10.67 -5.16 0.06
C GLY A 51 9.23 -5.07 0.56
N TYR A 52 8.76 -6.07 1.31
CA TYR A 52 7.45 -6.09 1.96
C TYR A 52 7.56 -5.77 3.45
N TRP A 53 6.63 -4.93 3.92
CA TRP A 53 6.58 -4.43 5.29
C TRP A 53 5.17 -4.56 5.84
N ALA A 54 5.03 -4.90 7.11
CA ALA A 54 3.74 -4.92 7.78
C ALA A 54 3.36 -3.50 8.22
N VAL A 55 2.08 -3.17 8.11
CA VAL A 55 1.50 -2.00 8.75
C VAL A 55 0.60 -2.48 9.88
N ALA A 56 0.85 -2.01 11.07
CA ALA A 56 0.18 -2.43 12.28
C ALA A 56 -0.35 -1.25 13.08
N ASP A 57 -1.32 -1.49 13.95
CA ASP A 57 -1.88 -0.50 14.83
C ASP A 57 -1.05 -0.32 16.11
N ARG A 58 -1.52 0.53 17.04
CA ARG A 58 -0.87 0.79 18.33
C ARG A 58 -0.61 -0.50 19.12
N HIS A 59 -1.46 -1.48 19.01
CA HIS A 59 -1.38 -2.76 19.73
C HIS A 59 -0.69 -3.86 18.92
N ASP A 60 -0.03 -3.50 17.84
CA ASP A 60 0.66 -4.41 16.92
C ASP A 60 -0.27 -5.36 16.15
N MET A 61 -1.56 -5.00 16.04
CA MET A 61 -2.49 -5.72 15.19
C MET A 61 -2.19 -5.45 13.72
N LEU A 62 -1.98 -6.49 12.93
CA LEU A 62 -1.75 -6.38 11.50
C LEU A 62 -2.96 -5.78 10.79
N LEU A 63 -2.75 -4.68 10.07
CA LEU A 63 -3.77 -4.00 9.26
C LEU A 63 -3.63 -4.30 7.77
N GLY A 64 -2.40 -4.44 7.32
CA GLY A 64 -2.08 -4.62 5.93
C GLY A 64 -0.58 -4.59 5.71
N PHE A 65 -0.19 -4.22 4.51
CA PHE A 65 1.21 -4.16 4.12
C PHE A 65 1.51 -2.93 3.28
N CYS A 66 2.79 -2.61 3.17
CA CYS A 66 3.32 -1.84 2.06
C CYS A 66 4.51 -2.58 1.45
N CYS A 67 4.75 -2.35 0.17
CA CYS A 67 5.95 -2.81 -0.48
C CYS A 67 6.62 -1.66 -1.22
N LEU A 68 7.94 -1.73 -1.31
CA LEU A 68 8.78 -0.69 -1.88
C LEU A 68 9.66 -1.28 -2.98
N GLY A 69 9.88 -0.49 -4.03
CA GLY A 69 10.72 -0.87 -5.14
C GLY A 69 10.04 -1.77 -6.15
N GLU A 70 10.77 -2.73 -6.69
CA GLU A 70 10.28 -3.59 -7.76
C GLU A 70 8.96 -4.31 -7.45
N PRO A 71 8.73 -4.88 -6.25
CA PRO A 71 7.46 -5.53 -5.92
C PRO A 71 6.24 -4.59 -5.99
N ALA A 72 6.46 -3.30 -5.89
CA ALA A 72 5.39 -2.31 -5.93
C ALA A 72 4.99 -1.89 -7.35
N ARG A 73 5.76 -2.29 -8.36
CA ARG A 73 5.48 -1.92 -9.75
C ARG A 73 4.38 -2.78 -10.35
N ALA A 74 3.61 -2.18 -11.25
CA ALA A 74 2.75 -2.97 -12.12
C ALA A 74 3.62 -3.87 -13.02
N ALA A 75 3.09 -5.04 -13.40
CA ALA A 75 3.82 -5.99 -14.23
C ALA A 75 4.23 -5.34 -15.56
N GLY A 76 5.54 -5.26 -15.81
CA GLY A 76 6.10 -4.61 -16.99
C GLY A 76 6.42 -3.12 -16.81
N GLU A 77 6.11 -2.52 -15.69
CA GLU A 77 6.47 -1.14 -15.39
C GLU A 77 7.97 -1.01 -15.15
N SER A 78 8.60 -0.01 -15.78
CA SER A 78 10.03 0.24 -15.63
C SER A 78 10.33 1.04 -14.36
N GLY A 79 11.40 0.67 -13.65
CA GLY A 79 11.94 1.45 -12.56
C GLY A 79 12.76 2.65 -13.03
N HIS A 80 13.00 3.59 -12.13
CA HIS A 80 13.84 4.76 -12.37
C HIS A 80 14.64 5.09 -11.10
N PRO A 81 15.95 5.44 -11.22
CA PRO A 81 16.81 5.66 -10.04
C PRO A 81 16.34 6.79 -9.11
N ALA A 82 15.65 7.80 -9.64
CA ALA A 82 15.14 8.92 -8.85
C ALA A 82 13.76 8.66 -8.23
N VAL A 83 13.17 7.49 -8.48
CA VAL A 83 11.80 7.14 -8.10
C VAL A 83 11.81 5.89 -7.23
N LEU A 84 11.16 5.96 -6.07
CA LEU A 84 10.82 4.78 -5.28
C LEU A 84 9.35 4.43 -5.53
N ASP A 85 9.12 3.23 -6.03
CA ASP A 85 7.77 2.71 -6.19
C ASP A 85 7.23 2.21 -4.85
N ILE A 86 5.96 2.48 -4.56
CA ILE A 86 5.28 2.06 -3.36
C ILE A 86 3.89 1.53 -3.71
N ALA A 87 3.52 0.44 -3.06
CA ALA A 87 2.15 -0.07 -3.07
C ALA A 87 1.72 -0.39 -1.65
N ILE A 88 0.44 -0.32 -1.40
CA ILE A 88 -0.16 -0.65 -0.12
C ILE A 88 -1.33 -1.59 -0.32
N GLY A 89 -1.57 -2.43 0.67
CA GLY A 89 -2.74 -3.28 0.72
C GLY A 89 -3.28 -3.35 2.14
N ILE A 90 -4.60 -3.29 2.27
CA ILE A 90 -5.28 -3.47 3.55
C ILE A 90 -5.84 -4.88 3.62
N ARG A 91 -5.87 -5.46 4.81
CA ARG A 91 -6.55 -6.74 5.03
C ARG A 91 -7.98 -6.65 4.54
N SER A 92 -8.45 -7.67 3.85
CA SER A 92 -9.78 -7.67 3.23
C SER A 92 -10.92 -7.49 4.24
N ASP A 93 -10.77 -8.01 5.46
CA ASP A 93 -11.74 -7.86 6.55
C ASP A 93 -11.80 -6.44 7.14
N LEU A 94 -10.80 -5.61 6.87
CA LEU A 94 -10.74 -4.20 7.28
C LEU A 94 -11.02 -3.23 6.14
N SER A 95 -11.15 -3.75 4.93
CA SER A 95 -11.42 -2.95 3.73
C SER A 95 -12.80 -2.28 3.79
N GLY A 96 -12.90 -1.07 3.22
CA GLY A 96 -14.16 -0.31 3.18
C GLY A 96 -14.58 0.33 4.48
N ARG A 97 -13.72 0.34 5.51
CA ARG A 97 -14.02 0.92 6.83
C ARG A 97 -13.33 2.26 7.08
N GLY A 98 -12.69 2.84 6.08
CA GLY A 98 -12.02 4.15 6.17
C GLY A 98 -10.59 4.15 6.69
N TRP A 99 -9.96 2.99 6.86
CA TRP A 99 -8.59 2.89 7.40
C TRP A 99 -7.49 3.06 6.35
N GLY A 100 -7.83 2.97 5.07
CA GLY A 100 -6.85 3.01 3.98
C GLY A 100 -6.00 4.27 3.94
N ALA A 101 -6.58 5.43 4.18
CA ALA A 101 -5.86 6.70 4.16
C ALA A 101 -4.83 6.81 5.29
N GLU A 102 -5.15 6.37 6.51
CA GLU A 102 -4.19 6.34 7.62
C GLU A 102 -3.08 5.32 7.39
N LEU A 103 -3.43 4.15 6.85
CA LEU A 103 -2.45 3.15 6.47
C LEU A 103 -1.50 3.70 5.39
N GLY A 104 -2.04 4.37 4.39
CA GLY A 104 -1.26 5.01 3.33
C GLY A 104 -0.31 6.08 3.87
N ARG A 105 -0.77 6.91 4.79
CA ARG A 105 0.09 7.93 5.42
C ARG A 105 1.21 7.31 6.25
N ALA A 106 0.96 6.24 6.97
CA ALA A 106 1.99 5.51 7.72
C ALA A 106 3.04 4.91 6.76
N ALA A 107 2.61 4.30 5.67
CA ALA A 107 3.50 3.74 4.65
C ALA A 107 4.36 4.83 3.98
N VAL A 108 3.77 5.96 3.64
CA VAL A 108 4.50 7.12 3.06
C VAL A 108 5.51 7.68 4.06
N ALA A 109 5.14 7.82 5.32
CA ALA A 109 6.06 8.30 6.36
C ALA A 109 7.25 7.36 6.51
N TYR A 110 7.02 6.05 6.47
CA TYR A 110 8.10 5.07 6.49
C TYR A 110 8.99 5.18 5.24
N ALA A 111 8.42 5.24 4.06
CA ALA A 111 9.16 5.39 2.82
C ALA A 111 10.05 6.65 2.84
N ARG A 112 9.55 7.75 3.37
CA ARG A 112 10.33 8.99 3.55
C ARG A 112 11.52 8.81 4.49
N SER A 113 11.40 7.94 5.48
CA SER A 113 12.47 7.71 6.47
C SER A 113 13.61 6.87 5.92
N VAL A 114 13.36 6.02 4.92
CA VAL A 114 14.35 5.05 4.41
C VAL A 114 14.85 5.34 3.00
N ALA A 115 14.13 6.16 2.22
CA ALA A 115 14.41 6.34 0.80
C ALA A 115 15.45 7.43 0.52
N ALA A 116 16.35 7.12 -0.41
CA ALA A 116 17.27 8.09 -1.01
C ALA A 116 16.69 8.72 -2.30
N ALA A 117 15.61 8.19 -2.85
CA ALA A 117 14.96 8.65 -4.06
C ALA A 117 14.38 10.08 -3.89
N ARG A 118 14.12 10.74 -5.01
CA ARG A 118 13.57 12.10 -5.02
C ARG A 118 12.04 12.12 -4.98
N ARG A 119 11.40 11.07 -5.49
CA ARG A 119 9.94 10.95 -5.60
C ARG A 119 9.47 9.57 -5.19
N LEU A 120 8.27 9.53 -4.63
CA LEU A 120 7.46 8.31 -4.55
C LEU A 120 6.54 8.23 -5.76
N ARG A 121 6.33 7.01 -6.23
CA ARG A 121 5.37 6.71 -7.29
C ARG A 121 4.50 5.54 -6.85
N THR A 122 3.20 5.64 -7.12
CA THR A 122 2.28 4.51 -7.02
C THR A 122 1.47 4.40 -8.31
N THR A 123 1.20 3.18 -8.74
CA THR A 123 0.52 2.89 -9.99
C THR A 123 -0.72 2.07 -9.65
N VAL A 124 -1.88 2.62 -9.93
CA VAL A 124 -3.18 2.08 -9.51
C VAL A 124 -4.04 1.82 -10.75
N PRO A 125 -4.66 0.63 -10.90
CA PRO A 125 -5.61 0.42 -11.98
C PRO A 125 -6.71 1.49 -11.98
N ASP A 126 -7.09 1.98 -13.16
CA ASP A 126 -8.05 3.09 -13.28
C ASP A 126 -9.44 2.75 -12.75
N TRP A 127 -9.79 1.46 -12.73
CA TRP A 127 -11.06 0.98 -12.18
C TRP A 127 -11.08 0.95 -10.64
N ASN A 128 -9.92 1.06 -9.98
CA ASN A 128 -9.81 1.00 -8.52
C ASN A 128 -10.03 2.38 -7.90
N ALA A 129 -11.27 2.84 -7.87
CA ALA A 129 -11.62 4.14 -7.32
C ALA A 129 -11.21 4.33 -5.86
N VAL A 130 -11.32 3.27 -5.04
CA VAL A 130 -10.91 3.28 -3.63
C VAL A 130 -9.41 3.47 -3.51
N GLY A 131 -8.61 2.73 -4.28
CA GLY A 131 -7.15 2.85 -4.30
C GLY A 131 -6.69 4.22 -4.76
N LEU A 132 -7.33 4.79 -5.78
CA LEU A 132 -7.05 6.15 -6.25
C LEU A 132 -7.35 7.19 -5.17
N HIS A 133 -8.48 7.06 -4.49
CA HIS A 133 -8.84 7.95 -3.40
C HIS A 133 -7.85 7.86 -2.23
N VAL A 134 -7.47 6.65 -1.82
CA VAL A 134 -6.48 6.43 -0.77
C VAL A 134 -5.13 7.04 -1.14
N ALA A 135 -4.68 6.87 -2.38
CA ALA A 135 -3.43 7.48 -2.85
C ALA A 135 -3.49 9.01 -2.76
N GLU A 136 -4.57 9.62 -3.23
CA GLU A 136 -4.75 11.08 -3.17
C GLU A 136 -4.81 11.57 -1.72
N GLN A 137 -5.50 10.87 -0.83
CA GLN A 137 -5.54 11.18 0.62
C GLN A 137 -4.18 11.00 1.30
N SER A 138 -3.30 10.19 0.72
CA SER A 138 -1.94 9.96 1.21
C SER A 138 -0.92 10.96 0.65
N GLY A 139 -1.36 11.96 -0.11
CA GLY A 139 -0.54 13.05 -0.63
C GLY A 139 -0.05 12.88 -2.07
N PHE A 140 -0.48 11.82 -2.77
CA PHE A 140 -0.13 11.63 -4.17
C PHE A 140 -1.00 12.49 -5.09
N THR A 141 -0.42 12.92 -6.20
CA THR A 141 -1.12 13.60 -7.28
C THR A 141 -0.98 12.81 -8.58
N ARG A 142 -2.00 12.82 -9.40
CA ARG A 142 -1.98 12.13 -10.70
C ARG A 142 -0.95 12.79 -11.61
N SER A 143 -0.05 11.99 -12.17
CA SER A 143 1.02 12.46 -13.06
C SER A 143 0.90 11.91 -14.48
N GLY A 144 0.13 10.86 -14.69
CA GLY A 144 -0.03 10.27 -16.02
C GLY A 144 -0.85 8.99 -16.00
N THR A 145 -0.87 8.33 -17.13
CA THR A 145 -1.51 7.04 -17.35
C THR A 145 -0.54 6.07 -17.98
N LEU A 146 -0.79 4.78 -17.79
CA LEU A 146 0.06 3.70 -18.30
C LEU A 146 -0.84 2.52 -18.71
N ALA A 147 -0.61 1.98 -19.90
CA ALA A 147 -1.30 0.78 -20.38
C ALA A 147 -0.33 -0.40 -20.37
N LEU A 148 -0.64 -1.42 -19.60
CA LEU A 148 0.16 -2.64 -19.47
C LEU A 148 -0.75 -3.86 -19.42
N GLY A 149 -0.46 -4.87 -20.24
CA GLY A 149 -1.17 -6.15 -20.19
C GLY A 149 -2.68 -6.04 -20.34
N GLY A 150 -3.20 -5.08 -21.10
CA GLY A 150 -4.63 -4.84 -21.27
C GLY A 150 -5.29 -4.07 -20.13
N THR A 151 -4.54 -3.66 -19.13
CA THR A 151 -5.03 -2.84 -18.01
C THR A 151 -4.54 -1.40 -18.15
N GLN A 152 -5.46 -0.45 -17.93
CA GLN A 152 -5.12 0.97 -17.83
C GLN A 152 -4.84 1.31 -16.37
N TYR A 153 -3.71 1.98 -16.13
CA TYR A 153 -3.29 2.44 -14.82
C TYR A 153 -3.23 3.96 -14.75
N VAL A 154 -3.50 4.50 -13.60
CA VAL A 154 -3.18 5.87 -13.24
C VAL A 154 -1.86 5.87 -12.49
N VAL A 155 -0.93 6.70 -12.90
CA VAL A 155 0.34 6.93 -12.22
C VAL A 155 0.20 8.16 -11.33
N LEU A 156 0.53 8.01 -10.05
CA LEU A 156 0.49 9.09 -9.08
C LEU A 156 1.85 9.24 -8.43
N GLU A 157 2.24 10.47 -8.15
CA GLU A 157 3.56 10.77 -7.59
C GLU A 157 3.47 11.79 -6.46
N GLN A 158 4.48 11.79 -5.60
CA GLN A 158 4.73 12.87 -4.66
C GLN A 158 6.23 13.03 -4.39
N PRO A 159 6.71 14.24 -4.07
CA PRO A 159 8.11 14.44 -3.73
C PRO A 159 8.42 13.78 -2.38
N LEU A 160 9.58 13.12 -2.29
CA LEU A 160 10.09 12.54 -1.05
C LEU A 160 10.79 13.54 -0.15
N ARG A 161 11.42 14.54 -0.77
CA ARG A 161 12.07 15.64 -0.05
C ARG A 161 11.34 16.92 -0.40
N GLY A 162 10.97 17.68 0.61
CA GLY A 162 10.53 19.05 0.39
C GLY A 162 11.57 19.79 -0.45
N SER A 163 11.12 20.63 -1.38
CA SER A 163 12.04 21.55 -2.06
C SER A 163 12.83 22.26 -1.00
N LEU A 164 14.14 21.97 -0.92
CA LEU A 164 15.05 22.89 -0.27
C LEU A 164 14.92 24.18 -1.08
N ARG A 165 14.11 25.09 -0.59
CA ARG A 165 14.17 26.45 -1.08
C ARG A 165 15.56 26.94 -0.69
N ALA A 166 16.40 27.05 -1.69
CA ALA A 166 17.65 27.77 -1.52
C ALA A 166 17.34 29.22 -1.15
#